data_f94f7340494701e3ceb6dbfc1338e713
#
_entry.id   f94f7340494701e3ceb6dbfc1338e713
#
_cell.length_a   1.000
_cell.length_b   1.000
_cell.length_c   1.000
_cell.angle_alpha   90.00
_cell.angle_beta   90.00
_cell.angle_gamma   90.00
#
_symmetry.space_group_name_H-M   'P 1'
#
loop_
_entity.id
_entity.type
_entity.pdbx_description
1 polymer ?
#
loop_
_entity_poly.entity_id
_entity_poly.type
_entity_poly.pdbx_seq_one_letter_code
_entity_poly.pdbx_strand_id
1 'polypeptide(L)'
;MDIKNTLRAVCEAFGPTGHETRVARVIEDMVKDYADEIRYDALGNLIVTRRGKGQRIMLAAHMDQIGFVVTAVDENGFLRIHPLGGIARNVTLGRRVVFENGVEGVIYFEQTSEGGSFDVDMTRMFIDIGASTREEALARVQVGDAATYAPGVVDMGARMASPAMDNRAGCAVLIELLRDVDTENELVCVFSTQEEVGLRGARAAAYDVDPDVGVALDVTPTRDTPKAVRHSVVLGEGPTVKIMDSSLICNPQVVRRMREAAERAGVSYQPEVLTAGGTDGAAMQLTRGGVPAGVISIPCRYVHTPVETVQISDVEGAVRLLREFVK
;
A
#
# COMPACT_ATOMS: atom_id res chain seq x y z
N MET A 1 3.73 -21.44 1.47
CA MET A 1 3.43 -20.02 1.07
C MET A 1 2.37 -20.05 -0.01
N ASP A 2 1.26 -19.35 0.17
CA ASP A 2 0.19 -19.21 -0.82
C ASP A 2 -0.04 -17.74 -1.14
N ILE A 3 1.01 -17.13 -1.67
CA ILE A 3 1.08 -15.67 -1.87
C ILE A 3 -0.01 -15.13 -2.80
N LYS A 4 -0.43 -15.91 -3.82
CA LYS A 4 -1.48 -15.47 -4.75
C LYS A 4 -2.84 -15.35 -4.08
N ASN A 5 -3.21 -16.32 -3.23
CA ASN A 5 -4.47 -16.26 -2.49
C ASN A 5 -4.43 -15.20 -1.40
N THR A 6 -3.27 -15.02 -0.73
CA THR A 6 -3.08 -13.94 0.22
C THR A 6 -3.24 -12.58 -0.45
N LEU A 7 -2.53 -12.33 -1.57
CA LEU A 7 -2.68 -11.09 -2.36
C LEU A 7 -4.12 -10.85 -2.79
N ARG A 8 -4.78 -11.87 -3.34
CA ARG A 8 -6.19 -11.75 -3.77
C ARG A 8 -7.08 -11.28 -2.61
N ALA A 9 -6.99 -11.94 -1.46
CA ALA A 9 -7.83 -11.63 -0.32
C ALA A 9 -7.65 -10.18 0.18
N VAL A 10 -6.41 -9.71 0.29
CA VAL A 10 -6.14 -8.34 0.76
C VAL A 10 -6.40 -7.29 -0.30
N CYS A 11 -6.19 -7.57 -1.59
CA CYS A 11 -6.44 -6.63 -2.68
C CYS A 11 -7.92 -6.46 -3.01
N GLU A 12 -8.77 -7.45 -2.74
CA GLU A 12 -10.22 -7.36 -2.94
C GLU A 12 -10.94 -6.67 -1.78
N ALA A 13 -10.26 -6.51 -0.64
CA ALA A 13 -10.84 -5.83 0.52
C ALA A 13 -10.87 -4.31 0.33
N PHE A 14 -12.05 -3.71 0.58
CA PHE A 14 -12.22 -2.25 0.60
C PHE A 14 -11.36 -1.61 1.68
N GLY A 15 -10.65 -0.52 1.37
CA GLY A 15 -9.81 0.19 2.33
C GLY A 15 -9.07 1.37 1.73
N PRO A 16 -9.76 2.39 1.18
CA PRO A 16 -9.10 3.64 0.83
C PRO A 16 -8.63 4.36 2.10
N THR A 17 -7.65 5.23 1.95
CA THR A 17 -7.08 6.06 3.02
C THR A 17 -8.14 6.64 3.96
N GLY A 18 -8.02 6.36 5.25
CA GLY A 18 -8.96 6.76 6.31
C GLY A 18 -10.16 5.83 6.49
N HIS A 19 -10.29 4.77 5.68
CA HIS A 19 -11.40 3.80 5.70
C HIS A 19 -10.90 2.35 5.65
N GLU A 20 -9.85 2.03 6.40
CA GLU A 20 -9.10 0.78 6.34
C GLU A 20 -9.74 -0.37 7.16
N THR A 21 -10.82 -0.13 7.89
CA THR A 21 -11.40 -1.10 8.84
C THR A 21 -11.70 -2.47 8.22
N ARG A 22 -12.16 -2.52 6.97
CA ARG A 22 -12.49 -3.80 6.33
C ARG A 22 -11.27 -4.60 5.98
N VAL A 23 -10.25 -3.98 5.40
CA VAL A 23 -9.01 -4.68 5.07
C VAL A 23 -8.27 -5.08 6.34
N ALA A 24 -8.29 -4.25 7.39
CA ALA A 24 -7.69 -4.58 8.68
C ALA A 24 -8.28 -5.88 9.26
N ARG A 25 -9.60 -6.05 9.18
CA ARG A 25 -10.27 -7.29 9.61
C ARG A 25 -9.88 -8.51 8.78
N VAL A 26 -9.76 -8.35 7.46
CA VAL A 26 -9.29 -9.44 6.59
C VAL A 26 -7.88 -9.86 6.98
N ILE A 27 -6.97 -8.90 7.23
CA ILE A 27 -5.59 -9.17 7.66
C ILE A 27 -5.60 -9.83 9.05
N GLU A 28 -6.36 -9.29 10.01
CA GLU A 28 -6.49 -9.85 11.37
C GLU A 28 -6.90 -11.33 11.33
N ASP A 29 -7.93 -11.65 10.54
CA ASP A 29 -8.40 -13.04 10.37
C ASP A 29 -7.33 -13.96 9.79
N MET A 30 -6.42 -13.44 8.97
CA MET A 30 -5.33 -14.20 8.35
C MET A 30 -4.13 -14.42 9.30
N VAL A 31 -3.96 -13.58 10.33
CA VAL A 31 -2.77 -13.61 11.20
C VAL A 31 -3.07 -14.00 12.66
N LYS A 32 -4.33 -14.04 13.08
CA LYS A 32 -4.72 -14.25 14.48
C LYS A 32 -4.16 -15.51 15.14
N ASP A 33 -4.01 -16.58 14.36
CA ASP A 33 -3.50 -17.85 14.88
C ASP A 33 -1.96 -17.88 15.00
N TYR A 34 -1.28 -16.83 14.53
CA TYR A 34 0.17 -16.72 14.47
C TYR A 34 0.71 -15.58 15.35
N ALA A 35 -0.14 -14.91 16.09
CA ALA A 35 0.19 -13.75 16.91
C ALA A 35 0.13 -14.09 18.42
N ASP A 36 1.02 -13.48 19.19
CA ASP A 36 0.92 -13.51 20.66
C ASP A 36 0.02 -12.38 21.18
N GLU A 37 -0.08 -11.29 20.41
CA GLU A 37 -0.93 -10.14 20.72
C GLU A 37 -1.39 -9.44 19.43
N ILE A 38 -2.65 -9.04 19.40
CA ILE A 38 -3.23 -8.22 18.33
C ILE A 38 -3.95 -7.05 18.98
N ARG A 39 -3.70 -5.85 18.49
CA ARG A 39 -4.40 -4.65 18.93
C ARG A 39 -4.55 -3.64 17.81
N TYR A 40 -5.49 -2.73 18.00
CA TYR A 40 -5.63 -1.53 17.18
C TYR A 40 -5.23 -0.31 18.01
N ASP A 41 -4.56 0.63 17.38
CA ASP A 41 -4.31 1.94 18.00
C ASP A 41 -5.42 2.96 17.67
N ALA A 42 -5.25 4.20 18.13
CA ALA A 42 -6.25 5.25 17.94
C ALA A 42 -6.42 5.70 16.48
N LEU A 43 -5.45 5.44 15.59
CA LEU A 43 -5.56 5.74 14.17
C LEU A 43 -6.09 4.55 13.35
N GLY A 44 -6.28 3.40 14.00
CA GLY A 44 -6.76 2.18 13.34
C GLY A 44 -5.65 1.30 12.76
N ASN A 45 -4.38 1.56 13.07
CA ASN A 45 -3.31 0.65 12.72
C ASN A 45 -3.58 -0.72 13.36
N LEU A 46 -3.45 -1.79 12.59
CA LEU A 46 -3.46 -3.16 13.11
C LEU A 46 -2.03 -3.52 13.51
N ILE A 47 -1.81 -3.75 14.79
CA ILE A 47 -0.51 -4.05 15.37
C ILE A 47 -0.51 -5.50 15.86
N VAL A 48 0.37 -6.32 15.28
CA VAL A 48 0.48 -7.75 15.52
C VAL A 48 1.85 -8.06 16.10
N THR A 49 1.91 -8.58 17.32
CA THR A 49 3.16 -8.87 18.03
C THR A 49 3.42 -10.37 18.10
N ARG A 50 4.63 -10.75 17.76
CA ARG A 50 5.28 -12.02 18.10
C ARG A 50 6.34 -11.75 19.14
N ARG A 51 6.15 -12.27 20.36
CA ARG A 51 7.04 -12.03 21.49
C ARG A 51 8.37 -12.73 21.29
N GLY A 52 9.44 -12.05 21.69
CA GLY A 52 10.80 -12.58 21.69
C GLY A 52 11.62 -11.97 22.82
N LYS A 53 12.89 -12.40 22.94
CA LYS A 53 13.82 -11.93 23.97
C LYS A 53 14.97 -11.08 23.40
N GLY A 54 15.07 -11.03 22.07
CA GLY A 54 16.08 -10.25 21.34
C GLY A 54 15.67 -8.81 21.11
N GLN A 55 16.10 -8.25 19.98
CA GLN A 55 15.74 -6.90 19.55
C GLN A 55 14.24 -6.79 19.27
N ARG A 56 13.66 -5.62 19.54
CA ARG A 56 12.33 -5.26 19.07
C ARG A 56 12.43 -4.73 17.64
N ILE A 57 11.95 -5.50 16.69
CA ILE A 57 11.96 -5.16 15.27
C ILE A 57 10.54 -4.76 14.84
N MET A 58 10.36 -3.51 14.43
CA MET A 58 9.12 -3.06 13.83
C MET A 58 9.17 -3.28 12.32
N LEU A 59 8.17 -4.00 11.81
CA LEU A 59 7.96 -4.23 10.39
C LEU A 59 6.66 -3.52 10.00
N ALA A 60 6.71 -2.59 9.04
CA ALA A 60 5.52 -1.83 8.64
C ALA A 60 5.18 -2.03 7.16
N ALA A 61 3.91 -2.19 6.85
CA ALA A 61 3.35 -2.11 5.51
C ALA A 61 1.98 -1.43 5.58
N HIS A 62 1.74 -0.42 4.75
CA HIS A 62 0.46 0.25 4.80
C HIS A 62 -0.65 -0.57 4.15
N MET A 63 -1.83 -0.51 4.75
CA MET A 63 -3.01 -1.22 4.28
C MET A 63 -4.02 -0.31 3.60
N ASP A 64 -3.83 1.00 3.63
CA ASP A 64 -4.63 1.91 2.84
C ASP A 64 -4.24 1.86 1.36
N GLN A 65 -5.13 2.32 0.52
CA GLN A 65 -4.95 2.49 -0.91
C GLN A 65 -5.48 3.85 -1.34
N ILE A 66 -5.01 4.36 -2.46
CA ILE A 66 -5.54 5.57 -3.06
C ILE A 66 -7.04 5.46 -3.34
N GLY A 67 -7.74 6.59 -3.30
CA GLY A 67 -9.18 6.63 -3.51
C GLY A 67 -9.70 8.05 -3.69
N PHE A 68 -10.99 8.21 -3.45
CA PHE A 68 -11.70 9.48 -3.62
C PHE A 68 -12.62 9.71 -2.43
N VAL A 69 -12.80 10.97 -2.04
CA VAL A 69 -13.82 11.38 -1.06
C VAL A 69 -14.84 12.28 -1.75
N VAL A 70 -16.12 12.08 -1.43
CA VAL A 70 -17.21 12.94 -1.93
C VAL A 70 -17.16 14.29 -1.21
N THR A 71 -17.06 15.37 -1.98
CA THR A 71 -17.01 16.74 -1.43
C THR A 71 -18.33 17.49 -1.55
N ALA A 72 -19.14 17.14 -2.53
CA ALA A 72 -20.47 17.71 -2.74
C ALA A 72 -21.31 16.79 -3.65
N VAL A 73 -22.64 17.00 -3.63
CA VAL A 73 -23.59 16.37 -4.55
C VAL A 73 -24.30 17.51 -5.28
N ASP A 74 -24.31 17.48 -6.61
CA ASP A 74 -25.00 18.50 -7.40
C ASP A 74 -26.52 18.22 -7.53
N GLU A 75 -27.26 19.14 -8.13
CA GLU A 75 -28.72 19.05 -8.25
C GLU A 75 -29.19 17.87 -9.12
N ASN A 76 -28.33 17.42 -10.03
CA ASN A 76 -28.61 16.30 -10.94
C ASN A 76 -28.10 14.94 -10.40
N GLY A 77 -27.59 14.91 -9.17
CA GLY A 77 -27.17 13.68 -8.50
C GLY A 77 -25.72 13.25 -8.78
N PHE A 78 -24.92 14.06 -9.48
CA PHE A 78 -23.49 13.77 -9.65
C PHE A 78 -22.68 14.12 -8.41
N LEU A 79 -21.72 13.26 -8.04
CA LEU A 79 -20.90 13.41 -6.85
C LEU A 79 -19.59 14.10 -7.21
N ARG A 80 -19.33 15.27 -6.62
CA ARG A 80 -18.02 15.94 -6.70
C ARG A 80 -17.03 15.24 -5.79
N ILE A 81 -15.79 15.10 -6.24
CA ILE A 81 -14.78 14.29 -5.57
C ILE A 81 -13.46 15.03 -5.37
N HIS A 82 -12.73 14.59 -4.35
CA HIS A 82 -11.33 14.95 -4.13
C HIS A 82 -10.50 13.66 -3.99
N PRO A 83 -9.29 13.59 -4.55
CA PRO A 83 -8.45 12.42 -4.40
C PRO A 83 -7.98 12.23 -2.95
N LEU A 84 -7.88 10.99 -2.51
CA LEU A 84 -7.19 10.54 -1.33
C LEU A 84 -5.90 9.85 -1.79
N GLY A 85 -4.75 10.46 -1.50
CA GLY A 85 -3.46 10.03 -2.04
C GLY A 85 -3.11 10.62 -3.41
N GLY A 86 -2.03 10.16 -3.99
CA GLY A 86 -1.45 10.68 -5.23
C GLY A 86 -2.06 10.07 -6.48
N ILE A 87 -3.18 10.61 -6.98
CA ILE A 87 -3.87 10.10 -8.16
C ILE A 87 -3.64 10.98 -9.38
N ALA A 88 -3.12 10.39 -10.46
CA ALA A 88 -3.00 11.08 -11.73
C ALA A 88 -4.33 11.11 -12.50
N ARG A 89 -4.71 12.32 -12.95
CA ARG A 89 -5.99 12.55 -13.66
C ARG A 89 -6.19 11.69 -14.92
N ASN A 90 -5.14 11.41 -15.67
CA ASN A 90 -5.21 10.66 -16.92
C ASN A 90 -5.51 9.15 -16.74
N VAL A 91 -5.28 8.59 -15.55
CA VAL A 91 -5.61 7.19 -15.26
C VAL A 91 -6.99 7.02 -14.62
N THR A 92 -7.63 8.13 -14.25
CA THR A 92 -8.89 8.16 -13.48
C THR A 92 -10.13 8.13 -14.39
N LEU A 93 -10.03 8.71 -15.58
CA LEU A 93 -11.17 8.82 -16.50
C LEU A 93 -11.73 7.48 -16.97
N GLY A 94 -13.07 7.35 -16.94
CA GLY A 94 -13.78 6.16 -17.39
C GLY A 94 -13.60 4.95 -16.47
N ARG A 95 -13.15 5.16 -15.23
CA ARG A 95 -12.98 4.08 -14.27
C ARG A 95 -14.23 3.85 -13.45
N ARG A 96 -14.45 2.58 -13.11
CA ARG A 96 -15.46 2.18 -12.13
C ARG A 96 -14.90 2.35 -10.73
N VAL A 97 -15.77 2.76 -9.82
CA VAL A 97 -15.47 2.89 -8.40
C VAL A 97 -16.53 2.20 -7.55
N VAL A 98 -16.18 1.89 -6.33
CA VAL A 98 -17.10 1.33 -5.34
C VAL A 98 -16.96 2.10 -4.02
N PHE A 99 -18.09 2.37 -3.39
CA PHE A 99 -18.19 2.91 -2.04
C PHE A 99 -18.23 1.79 -0.99
N GLU A 100 -17.97 2.14 0.26
CA GLU A 100 -17.95 1.16 1.35
C GLU A 100 -19.28 0.39 1.49
N ASN A 101 -20.42 1.03 1.26
CA ASN A 101 -21.74 0.43 1.31
C ASN A 101 -22.11 -0.43 0.08
N GLY A 102 -21.17 -0.59 -0.87
CA GLY A 102 -21.35 -1.39 -2.08
C GLY A 102 -22.00 -0.63 -3.25
N VAL A 103 -22.28 0.67 -3.12
CA VAL A 103 -22.73 1.48 -4.26
C VAL A 103 -21.58 1.57 -5.27
N GLU A 104 -21.86 1.24 -6.53
CA GLU A 104 -20.92 1.40 -7.63
C GLU A 104 -21.19 2.70 -8.39
N GLY A 105 -20.13 3.25 -8.99
CA GLY A 105 -20.21 4.42 -9.85
C GLY A 105 -19.15 4.42 -10.93
N VAL A 106 -19.22 5.40 -11.82
CA VAL A 106 -18.24 5.64 -12.88
C VAL A 106 -17.73 7.06 -12.80
N ILE A 107 -16.41 7.24 -12.99
CA ILE A 107 -15.78 8.56 -13.00
C ILE A 107 -15.78 9.11 -14.40
N TYR A 108 -16.27 10.34 -14.55
CA TYR A 108 -16.16 11.11 -15.77
C TYR A 108 -15.88 12.59 -15.47
N PHE A 109 -15.91 13.45 -16.48
CA PHE A 109 -15.59 14.86 -16.33
C PHE A 109 -16.58 15.76 -17.10
N GLU A 110 -16.64 17.03 -16.71
CA GLU A 110 -17.45 18.04 -17.39
C GLU A 110 -16.94 18.32 -18.81
N GLN A 111 -17.77 18.08 -19.79
CA GLN A 111 -17.50 18.40 -21.20
C GLN A 111 -18.02 19.81 -21.52
N THR A 112 -17.16 20.81 -21.39
CA THR A 112 -17.55 22.24 -21.57
C THR A 112 -17.42 22.77 -22.99
N SER A 113 -16.89 21.96 -23.94
CA SER A 113 -16.75 22.34 -25.34
C SER A 113 -16.82 21.13 -26.26
N GLU A 114 -17.40 21.28 -27.45
CA GLU A 114 -17.33 20.28 -28.51
C GLU A 114 -15.88 20.12 -28.97
N GLY A 115 -15.38 18.88 -28.98
CA GLY A 115 -14.01 18.55 -29.39
C GLY A 115 -12.92 18.92 -28.37
N GLY A 116 -13.27 19.01 -27.07
CA GLY A 116 -12.39 19.44 -25.99
C GLY A 116 -11.13 18.62 -25.81
N SER A 117 -10.04 19.30 -25.48
CA SER A 117 -8.79 18.74 -25.02
C SER A 117 -9.03 17.81 -23.81
N PHE A 118 -8.41 16.62 -23.80
CA PHE A 118 -8.44 15.70 -22.66
C PHE A 118 -7.57 16.16 -21.46
N ASP A 119 -7.15 17.42 -21.43
CA ASP A 119 -6.51 18.03 -20.27
C ASP A 119 -7.58 18.43 -19.24
N VAL A 120 -8.04 17.44 -18.49
CA VAL A 120 -9.12 17.60 -17.51
C VAL A 120 -8.54 17.85 -16.12
N ASP A 121 -8.93 18.96 -15.51
CA ASP A 121 -8.65 19.23 -14.11
C ASP A 121 -9.44 18.25 -13.23
N MET A 122 -8.80 17.77 -12.15
CA MET A 122 -9.44 16.87 -11.17
C MET A 122 -10.70 17.50 -10.55
N THR A 123 -10.72 18.82 -10.38
CA THR A 123 -11.87 19.58 -9.86
C THR A 123 -13.12 19.51 -10.74
N ARG A 124 -12.96 19.12 -12.01
CA ARG A 124 -14.05 18.96 -12.98
C ARG A 124 -14.51 17.51 -13.13
N MET A 125 -13.90 16.59 -12.39
CA MET A 125 -14.33 15.20 -12.36
C MET A 125 -15.49 15.00 -11.39
N PHE A 126 -16.30 13.98 -11.67
CA PHE A 126 -17.42 13.57 -10.86
C PHE A 126 -17.60 12.05 -10.91
N ILE A 127 -18.30 11.51 -9.92
CA ILE A 127 -18.80 10.14 -9.96
C ILE A 127 -20.29 10.16 -10.29
N ASP A 128 -20.69 9.38 -11.27
CA ASP A 128 -22.06 9.06 -11.61
C ASP A 128 -22.44 7.72 -10.97
N ILE A 129 -23.45 7.73 -10.10
CA ILE A 129 -24.00 6.53 -9.43
C ILE A 129 -25.41 6.18 -9.96
N GLY A 130 -25.81 6.77 -11.10
CA GLY A 130 -27.12 6.56 -11.71
C GLY A 130 -28.27 7.22 -10.96
N ALA A 131 -28.01 8.25 -10.16
CA ALA A 131 -29.04 9.09 -9.55
C ALA A 131 -29.43 10.23 -10.50
N SER A 132 -30.68 10.66 -10.46
CA SER A 132 -31.20 11.75 -11.29
C SER A 132 -31.42 13.06 -10.52
N THR A 133 -31.38 12.99 -9.18
CA THR A 133 -31.54 14.15 -8.30
C THR A 133 -30.55 14.06 -7.13
N ARG A 134 -30.31 15.20 -6.49
CA ARG A 134 -29.51 15.29 -5.27
C ARG A 134 -30.06 14.37 -4.15
N GLU A 135 -31.37 14.34 -3.99
CA GLU A 135 -32.04 13.54 -2.96
C GLU A 135 -31.82 12.04 -3.19
N GLU A 136 -31.95 11.57 -4.42
CA GLU A 136 -31.67 10.18 -4.79
C GLU A 136 -30.21 9.81 -4.53
N ALA A 137 -29.28 10.69 -4.87
CA ALA A 137 -27.86 10.47 -4.62
C ALA A 137 -27.56 10.43 -3.11
N LEU A 138 -28.06 11.42 -2.35
CA LEU A 138 -27.86 11.49 -0.91
C LEU A 138 -28.52 10.36 -0.12
N ALA A 139 -29.53 9.71 -0.66
CA ALA A 139 -30.12 8.50 -0.07
C ALA A 139 -29.17 7.29 -0.14
N ARG A 140 -28.13 7.34 -0.98
CA ARG A 140 -27.21 6.23 -1.26
C ARG A 140 -25.78 6.54 -0.83
N VAL A 141 -25.31 7.78 -1.02
CA VAL A 141 -23.94 8.22 -0.76
C VAL A 141 -23.98 9.61 -0.14
N GLN A 142 -23.21 9.83 0.94
CA GLN A 142 -23.13 11.09 1.65
C GLN A 142 -21.85 11.89 1.31
N VAL A 143 -21.86 13.18 1.58
CA VAL A 143 -20.63 13.98 1.58
C VAL A 143 -19.70 13.45 2.68
N GLY A 144 -18.44 13.20 2.32
CA GLY A 144 -17.46 12.56 3.20
C GLY A 144 -17.30 11.05 2.99
N ASP A 145 -18.22 10.39 2.29
CA ASP A 145 -18.06 8.97 1.94
C ASP A 145 -16.87 8.80 1.00
N ALA A 146 -16.12 7.72 1.21
CA ALA A 146 -14.98 7.38 0.37
C ALA A 146 -15.33 6.30 -0.64
N ALA A 147 -14.70 6.42 -1.81
CA ALA A 147 -14.72 5.42 -2.87
C ALA A 147 -13.31 5.02 -3.26
N THR A 148 -13.15 3.79 -3.73
CA THR A 148 -11.91 3.31 -4.36
C THR A 148 -12.21 2.82 -5.76
N TYR A 149 -11.17 2.63 -6.58
CA TYR A 149 -11.35 1.92 -7.84
C TYR A 149 -12.01 0.57 -7.60
N ALA A 150 -12.91 0.15 -8.49
CA ALA A 150 -13.60 -1.12 -8.35
C ALA A 150 -12.58 -2.24 -8.15
N PRO A 151 -12.70 -3.03 -7.06
CA PRO A 151 -11.74 -4.05 -6.74
C PRO A 151 -11.72 -5.14 -7.81
N GLY A 152 -10.59 -5.80 -7.93
CA GLY A 152 -10.41 -6.92 -8.83
C GLY A 152 -8.95 -7.29 -8.96
N VAL A 153 -8.70 -8.59 -9.06
CA VAL A 153 -7.36 -9.11 -9.25
C VAL A 153 -7.29 -9.84 -10.58
N VAL A 154 -6.36 -9.41 -11.42
CA VAL A 154 -6.06 -10.07 -12.69
C VAL A 154 -4.85 -10.96 -12.52
N ASP A 155 -5.04 -12.27 -12.60
CA ASP A 155 -3.94 -13.24 -12.62
C ASP A 155 -3.43 -13.43 -14.06
N MET A 156 -2.19 -13.02 -14.29
CA MET A 156 -1.48 -13.14 -15.56
C MET A 156 -0.39 -14.23 -15.49
N GLY A 157 -0.58 -15.25 -14.67
CA GLY A 157 0.38 -16.34 -14.46
C GLY A 157 1.50 -15.95 -13.49
N ALA A 158 2.64 -15.50 -14.00
CA ALA A 158 3.76 -15.07 -13.16
C ALA A 158 3.55 -13.69 -12.50
N ARG A 159 2.53 -12.94 -12.93
CA ARG A 159 2.21 -11.59 -12.45
C ARG A 159 0.78 -11.49 -12.00
N MET A 160 0.53 -10.56 -11.09
CA MET A 160 -0.82 -10.18 -10.70
C MET A 160 -0.97 -8.67 -10.77
N ALA A 161 -2.17 -8.21 -11.18
CA ALA A 161 -2.51 -6.80 -11.18
C ALA A 161 -3.76 -6.52 -10.36
N SER A 162 -3.79 -5.38 -9.65
CA SER A 162 -4.90 -4.90 -8.85
C SER A 162 -4.78 -3.39 -8.64
N PRO A 163 -5.86 -2.67 -8.33
CA PRO A 163 -5.79 -1.26 -7.94
C PRO A 163 -5.24 -1.02 -6.52
N ALA A 164 -4.81 -2.07 -5.82
CA ALA A 164 -4.34 -2.00 -4.44
C ALA A 164 -3.05 -2.81 -4.19
N MET A 165 -2.23 -3.09 -5.23
CA MET A 165 -0.91 -3.72 -5.00
C MET A 165 -0.03 -2.81 -4.16
N ASP A 166 -0.17 -1.51 -4.31
CA ASP A 166 0.29 -0.47 -3.40
C ASP A 166 -0.71 -0.33 -2.24
N ASN A 167 -0.41 -0.76 -0.99
CA ASN A 167 0.75 -1.61 -0.65
C ASN A 167 0.26 -2.93 0.00
N ARG A 168 -0.81 -3.50 -0.60
CA ARG A 168 -1.29 -4.83 -0.16
C ARG A 168 -0.26 -5.94 -0.47
N ALA A 169 0.70 -5.66 -1.37
CA ALA A 169 1.83 -6.55 -1.61
C ALA A 169 2.74 -6.62 -0.37
N GLY A 170 3.07 -5.49 0.24
CA GLY A 170 3.79 -5.44 1.51
C GLY A 170 3.02 -6.10 2.66
N CYS A 171 1.71 -5.86 2.73
CA CYS A 171 0.83 -6.55 3.70
C CYS A 171 0.90 -8.07 3.53
N ALA A 172 0.84 -8.57 2.29
CA ALA A 172 0.94 -10.00 2.01
C ALA A 172 2.29 -10.58 2.44
N VAL A 173 3.39 -9.84 2.27
CA VAL A 173 4.72 -10.24 2.77
C VAL A 173 4.72 -10.41 4.28
N LEU A 174 4.14 -9.46 5.03
CA LEU A 174 4.06 -9.56 6.49
C LEU A 174 3.16 -10.71 6.96
N ILE A 175 2.03 -10.95 6.29
CA ILE A 175 1.14 -12.09 6.58
C ILE A 175 1.88 -13.41 6.39
N GLU A 176 2.59 -13.59 5.27
CA GLU A 176 3.33 -14.82 4.98
C GLU A 176 4.57 -14.99 5.88
N LEU A 177 5.16 -13.89 6.35
CA LEU A 177 6.20 -13.94 7.37
C LEU A 177 5.64 -14.50 8.68
N LEU A 178 4.55 -13.92 9.19
CA LEU A 178 3.95 -14.30 10.48
C LEU A 178 3.55 -15.77 10.53
N ARG A 179 3.13 -16.36 9.41
CA ARG A 179 2.73 -17.78 9.33
C ARG A 179 3.86 -18.77 9.60
N ASP A 180 5.09 -18.36 9.35
CA ASP A 180 6.24 -19.31 9.36
C ASP A 180 7.55 -18.56 9.70
N VAL A 181 7.52 -17.77 10.77
CA VAL A 181 8.70 -17.08 11.27
C VAL A 181 9.28 -17.81 12.48
N ASP A 182 10.60 -18.05 12.42
CA ASP A 182 11.40 -18.56 13.53
C ASP A 182 12.48 -17.52 13.87
N THR A 183 12.35 -16.90 15.04
CA THR A 183 13.25 -15.85 15.51
C THR A 183 13.22 -15.72 17.02
N GLU A 184 14.35 -15.32 17.61
CA GLU A 184 14.43 -14.93 19.02
C GLU A 184 14.05 -13.47 19.27
N ASN A 185 13.93 -12.66 18.20
CA ASN A 185 13.57 -11.25 18.28
C ASN A 185 12.07 -11.05 18.54
N GLU A 186 11.70 -9.94 19.17
CA GLU A 186 10.33 -9.48 19.25
C GLU A 186 9.97 -8.81 17.92
N LEU A 187 8.99 -9.36 17.22
CA LEU A 187 8.48 -8.78 15.99
C LEU A 187 7.19 -8.04 16.26
N VAL A 188 7.13 -6.77 15.83
CA VAL A 188 5.94 -5.95 15.85
C VAL A 188 5.59 -5.60 14.41
N CYS A 189 4.67 -6.37 13.83
CA CYS A 189 4.15 -6.11 12.48
C CYS A 189 3.03 -5.08 12.57
N VAL A 190 3.22 -3.94 11.91
CA VAL A 190 2.26 -2.85 11.85
C VAL A 190 1.68 -2.78 10.43
N PHE A 191 0.40 -3.07 10.31
CA PHE A 191 -0.36 -2.77 9.12
C PHE A 191 -0.90 -1.35 9.29
N SER A 192 -0.21 -0.39 8.68
CA SER A 192 -0.42 1.03 8.93
C SER A 192 -1.57 1.60 8.12
N THR A 193 -2.15 2.68 8.63
CA THR A 193 -3.21 3.47 8.01
C THR A 193 -2.66 4.78 7.46
N GLN A 194 -3.36 5.38 6.48
CA GLN A 194 -3.13 6.76 6.02
C GLN A 194 -1.67 7.06 5.63
N GLU A 195 -1.00 6.09 5.02
CA GLU A 195 0.33 6.28 4.46
C GLU A 195 0.29 7.27 3.31
N GLU A 196 -0.65 7.09 2.37
CA GLU A 196 -0.86 7.83 1.13
C GLU A 196 -1.08 9.34 1.30
N VAL A 197 -1.38 9.77 2.52
CA VAL A 197 -1.60 11.17 2.88
C VAL A 197 -0.58 11.70 3.91
N GLY A 198 0.55 11.01 4.06
CA GLY A 198 1.71 11.49 4.82
C GLY A 198 2.16 10.62 5.98
N LEU A 199 2.21 9.29 5.82
CA LEU A 199 2.81 8.31 6.75
C LEU A 199 2.22 8.39 8.17
N ARG A 200 0.92 8.70 8.29
CA ARG A 200 0.32 9.11 9.57
C ARG A 200 0.25 7.95 10.56
N GLY A 201 -0.21 6.78 10.10
CA GLY A 201 -0.33 5.59 10.92
C GLY A 201 1.02 5.10 11.43
N ALA A 202 2.00 4.94 10.54
CA ALA A 202 3.34 4.50 10.92
C ALA A 202 4.02 5.46 11.90
N ARG A 203 3.77 6.77 11.78
CA ARG A 203 4.32 7.76 12.73
C ARG A 203 3.81 7.57 14.14
N ALA A 204 2.50 7.33 14.29
CA ALA A 204 1.89 7.07 15.59
C ALA A 204 2.34 5.71 16.16
N ALA A 205 2.30 4.67 15.33
CA ALA A 205 2.69 3.32 15.74
C ALA A 205 4.17 3.23 16.12
N ALA A 206 5.08 3.84 15.37
CA ALA A 206 6.51 3.82 15.68
C ALA A 206 6.83 4.51 17.02
N TYR A 207 6.12 5.59 17.34
CA TYR A 207 6.27 6.25 18.65
C TYR A 207 5.84 5.34 19.80
N ASP A 208 4.75 4.61 19.64
CA ASP A 208 4.18 3.71 20.66
C ASP A 208 5.01 2.42 20.80
N VAL A 209 5.41 1.81 19.69
CA VAL A 209 6.19 0.57 19.64
C VAL A 209 7.60 0.77 20.20
N ASP A 210 8.23 1.92 19.97
CA ASP A 210 9.62 2.22 20.40
C ASP A 210 10.62 1.13 19.97
N PRO A 211 10.81 0.87 18.67
CA PRO A 211 11.60 -0.26 18.19
C PRO A 211 13.11 0.03 18.20
N ASP A 212 13.92 -1.05 18.32
CA ASP A 212 15.36 -0.97 18.14
C ASP A 212 15.78 -0.84 16.67
N VAL A 213 14.96 -1.41 15.76
CA VAL A 213 15.15 -1.39 14.31
C VAL A 213 13.79 -1.33 13.61
N GLY A 214 13.68 -0.50 12.57
CA GLY A 214 12.50 -0.41 11.72
C GLY A 214 12.75 -0.88 10.29
N VAL A 215 11.83 -1.64 9.72
CA VAL A 215 11.84 -2.01 8.30
C VAL A 215 10.46 -1.78 7.70
N ALA A 216 10.39 -0.93 6.68
CA ALA A 216 9.18 -0.81 5.88
C ALA A 216 9.20 -1.80 4.70
N LEU A 217 8.06 -2.39 4.44
CA LEU A 217 7.75 -3.15 3.23
C LEU A 217 6.86 -2.25 2.38
N ASP A 218 7.26 -2.00 1.14
CA ASP A 218 6.50 -1.12 0.26
C ASP A 218 6.65 -1.55 -1.20
N VAL A 219 5.88 -0.98 -2.11
CA VAL A 219 6.15 -1.14 -3.53
C VAL A 219 7.12 -0.06 -4.02
N THR A 220 7.73 -0.28 -5.18
CA THR A 220 8.56 0.73 -5.85
C THR A 220 8.28 0.73 -7.35
N PRO A 221 8.18 1.92 -8.00
CA PRO A 221 7.90 1.99 -9.41
C PRO A 221 9.04 1.40 -10.25
N THR A 222 8.68 0.59 -11.24
CA THR A 222 9.59 0.15 -12.29
C THR A 222 9.40 1.01 -13.54
N ARG A 223 10.38 1.02 -14.43
CA ARG A 223 10.29 1.66 -15.75
C ARG A 223 10.73 0.71 -16.85
N ASP A 224 10.38 -0.56 -16.72
CA ASP A 224 10.65 -1.64 -17.65
C ASP A 224 9.51 -1.84 -18.66
N THR A 225 8.84 -0.75 -19.05
CA THR A 225 7.75 -0.71 -20.01
C THR A 225 8.22 -0.12 -21.35
N PRO A 226 7.47 -0.34 -22.47
CA PRO A 226 7.90 0.16 -23.77
C PRO A 226 8.20 1.66 -23.78
N LYS A 227 9.39 2.04 -24.24
CA LYS A 227 9.89 3.41 -24.36
C LYS A 227 9.95 4.22 -23.05
N ALA A 228 9.83 3.57 -21.90
CA ALA A 228 10.02 4.25 -20.62
C ALA A 228 11.47 4.71 -20.45
N VAL A 229 11.66 5.80 -19.72
CA VAL A 229 13.00 6.20 -19.28
C VAL A 229 13.52 5.11 -18.33
N ARG A 230 14.67 4.51 -18.64
CA ARG A 230 15.23 3.40 -17.87
C ARG A 230 15.38 3.78 -16.39
N HIS A 231 14.91 2.90 -15.53
CA HIS A 231 15.15 2.88 -14.09
C HIS A 231 15.99 1.64 -13.75
N SER A 232 16.68 1.66 -12.61
CA SER A 232 17.50 0.52 -12.18
C SER A 232 16.68 -0.68 -11.73
N VAL A 233 15.39 -0.46 -11.37
CA VAL A 233 14.49 -1.50 -10.84
C VAL A 233 13.60 -2.04 -11.95
N VAL A 234 13.54 -3.37 -12.07
CA VAL A 234 12.71 -4.09 -13.05
C VAL A 234 11.99 -5.26 -12.40
N LEU A 235 10.84 -5.67 -12.96
CA LEU A 235 10.09 -6.83 -12.48
C LEU A 235 10.84 -8.14 -12.77
N GLY A 236 10.81 -9.05 -11.80
CA GLY A 236 11.34 -10.40 -11.94
C GLY A 236 12.80 -10.59 -11.55
N GLU A 237 13.49 -9.50 -11.21
CA GLU A 237 14.89 -9.52 -10.77
C GLU A 237 15.03 -9.55 -9.23
N GLY A 238 13.93 -9.77 -8.54
CA GLY A 238 13.85 -9.83 -7.09
C GLY A 238 13.43 -8.52 -6.42
N PRO A 239 13.13 -8.56 -5.11
CA PRO A 239 12.82 -7.36 -4.31
C PRO A 239 13.99 -6.39 -4.30
N THR A 240 13.77 -5.16 -3.86
CA THR A 240 14.86 -4.21 -3.71
C THR A 240 15.33 -4.11 -2.27
N VAL A 241 16.60 -3.75 -2.09
CA VAL A 241 17.13 -3.20 -0.84
C VAL A 241 17.35 -1.71 -1.08
N LYS A 242 16.46 -0.90 -0.50
CA LYS A 242 16.48 0.55 -0.68
C LYS A 242 17.68 1.17 0.04
N ILE A 243 18.34 2.09 -0.64
CA ILE A 243 19.43 2.92 -0.10
C ILE A 243 18.88 4.26 0.34
N MET A 244 18.02 4.86 -0.49
CA MET A 244 17.34 6.11 -0.15
C MET A 244 16.09 6.33 -1.02
N ASP A 245 15.19 7.16 -0.50
CA ASP A 245 14.17 7.88 -1.25
C ASP A 245 14.19 9.38 -0.88
N SER A 246 13.18 10.17 -1.28
CA SER A 246 13.17 11.59 -0.98
C SER A 246 12.93 11.92 0.51
N SER A 247 12.43 10.98 1.28
CA SER A 247 12.07 11.14 2.70
C SER A 247 13.00 10.42 3.67
N LEU A 248 13.77 9.43 3.18
CA LEU A 248 14.58 8.51 3.98
C LEU A 248 15.95 8.27 3.35
N ILE A 249 17.00 8.35 4.14
CA ILE A 249 18.28 7.72 3.87
C ILE A 249 18.39 6.51 4.79
N CYS A 250 18.35 5.30 4.23
CA CYS A 250 18.38 4.07 5.00
C CYS A 250 19.68 3.94 5.81
N ASN A 251 19.58 3.41 7.02
CA ASN A 251 20.74 3.19 7.86
C ASN A 251 21.71 2.18 7.20
N PRO A 252 23.00 2.50 7.01
CA PRO A 252 23.94 1.63 6.30
C PRO A 252 24.13 0.24 6.93
N GLN A 253 23.97 0.10 8.25
CA GLN A 253 24.05 -1.18 8.93
C GLN A 253 22.82 -2.03 8.63
N VAL A 254 21.62 -1.42 8.61
CA VAL A 254 20.37 -2.09 8.24
C VAL A 254 20.42 -2.54 6.77
N VAL A 255 20.89 -1.68 5.86
CA VAL A 255 21.09 -2.02 4.44
C VAL A 255 22.05 -3.21 4.29
N ARG A 256 23.17 -3.23 5.03
CA ARG A 256 24.10 -4.35 5.02
C ARG A 256 23.46 -5.63 5.50
N ARG A 257 22.75 -5.60 6.65
CA ARG A 257 22.03 -6.75 7.22
C ARG A 257 20.99 -7.31 6.25
N MET A 258 20.28 -6.44 5.49
CA MET A 258 19.33 -6.87 4.45
C MET A 258 20.03 -7.59 3.29
N ARG A 259 21.16 -7.07 2.81
CA ARG A 259 21.95 -7.71 1.74
C ARG A 259 22.47 -9.08 2.15
N GLU A 260 23.05 -9.18 3.34
CA GLU A 260 23.50 -10.45 3.93
C GLU A 260 22.33 -11.44 4.12
N ALA A 261 21.14 -10.95 4.48
CA ALA A 261 19.94 -11.76 4.59
C ALA A 261 19.49 -12.28 3.21
N ALA A 262 19.52 -11.45 2.18
CA ALA A 262 19.22 -11.88 0.81
C ALA A 262 20.19 -12.97 0.32
N GLU A 263 21.49 -12.81 0.60
CA GLU A 263 22.53 -13.80 0.27
C GLU A 263 22.27 -15.14 1.00
N ARG A 264 21.98 -15.11 2.31
CA ARG A 264 21.64 -16.31 3.08
C ARG A 264 20.36 -16.99 2.57
N ALA A 265 19.38 -16.21 2.16
CA ALA A 265 18.12 -16.71 1.61
C ALA A 265 18.25 -17.23 0.17
N GLY A 266 19.39 -17.01 -0.52
CA GLY A 266 19.55 -17.28 -1.94
C GLY A 266 18.57 -16.49 -2.81
N VAL A 267 18.29 -15.23 -2.42
CA VAL A 267 17.37 -14.34 -3.12
C VAL A 267 18.16 -13.28 -3.88
N SER A 268 17.91 -13.20 -5.19
CA SER A 268 18.37 -12.05 -5.97
C SER A 268 17.66 -10.80 -5.49
N TYR A 269 18.40 -9.68 -5.38
CA TYR A 269 17.86 -8.40 -5.00
C TYR A 269 18.45 -7.27 -5.83
N GLN A 270 17.75 -6.15 -5.87
CA GLN A 270 18.17 -4.98 -6.63
C GLN A 270 18.49 -3.81 -5.68
N PRO A 271 19.59 -3.05 -5.87
CA PRO A 271 19.80 -1.82 -5.13
C PRO A 271 18.83 -0.74 -5.62
N GLU A 272 18.24 0.02 -4.68
CA GLU A 272 17.29 1.06 -5.00
C GLU A 272 17.73 2.44 -4.50
N VAL A 273 17.77 3.40 -5.41
CA VAL A 273 17.91 4.84 -5.14
C VAL A 273 16.76 5.54 -5.85
N LEU A 274 15.79 6.04 -5.10
CA LEU A 274 14.63 6.74 -5.61
C LEU A 274 14.73 8.22 -5.23
N THR A 275 14.59 9.13 -6.20
CA THR A 275 14.71 10.58 -5.96
C THR A 275 13.37 11.24 -5.65
N ALA A 276 12.30 10.48 -5.60
CA ALA A 276 10.93 10.93 -5.30
C ALA A 276 10.21 9.90 -4.42
N GLY A 277 9.06 10.25 -3.89
CA GLY A 277 8.26 9.36 -3.03
C GLY A 277 8.80 9.25 -1.60
N GLY A 278 8.13 8.47 -0.80
CA GLY A 278 8.47 8.19 0.59
C GLY A 278 7.87 6.85 1.00
N THR A 279 8.16 6.38 2.19
CA THR A 279 7.61 5.15 2.77
C THR A 279 7.49 5.28 4.28
N ASP A 280 6.79 4.39 4.93
CA ASP A 280 6.69 4.29 6.39
C ASP A 280 8.07 4.24 7.09
N GLY A 281 9.12 3.85 6.38
CA GLY A 281 10.49 3.87 6.86
C GLY A 281 10.95 5.24 7.36
N ALA A 282 10.52 6.32 6.71
CA ALA A 282 10.84 7.69 7.12
C ALA A 282 10.17 8.05 8.47
N ALA A 283 8.94 7.63 8.67
CA ALA A 283 8.23 7.84 9.93
C ALA A 283 8.90 7.09 11.09
N MET A 284 9.31 5.84 10.86
CA MET A 284 10.05 5.06 11.85
C MET A 284 11.42 5.67 12.17
N GLN A 285 12.17 6.11 11.15
CA GLN A 285 13.50 6.70 11.34
C GLN A 285 13.48 7.92 12.26
N LEU A 286 12.43 8.74 12.16
CA LEU A 286 12.34 10.03 12.88
C LEU A 286 11.59 9.92 14.22
N THR A 287 11.19 8.72 14.64
CA THR A 287 10.50 8.56 15.92
C THR A 287 11.45 8.74 17.09
N ARG A 288 10.96 9.31 18.20
CA ARG A 288 11.70 9.54 19.47
C ARG A 288 13.09 10.13 19.25
N GLY A 289 14.15 9.41 19.64
CA GLY A 289 15.54 9.81 19.46
C GLY A 289 16.16 9.39 18.13
N GLY A 290 15.37 8.82 17.25
CA GLY A 290 15.77 8.25 15.95
C GLY A 290 15.98 6.73 16.04
N VAL A 291 15.50 6.01 15.02
CA VAL A 291 15.57 4.54 14.91
C VAL A 291 16.32 4.16 13.63
N PRO A 292 17.30 3.23 13.70
CA PRO A 292 17.89 2.67 12.50
C PRO A 292 16.82 2.02 11.62
N ALA A 293 16.57 2.59 10.43
CA ALA A 293 15.52 2.14 9.54
C ALA A 293 16.03 1.77 8.16
N GLY A 294 15.32 0.87 7.49
CA GLY A 294 15.52 0.47 6.11
C GLY A 294 14.22 0.10 5.43
N VAL A 295 14.29 -0.19 4.14
CA VAL A 295 13.12 -0.54 3.32
C VAL A 295 13.46 -1.69 2.40
N ILE A 296 12.57 -2.68 2.33
CA ILE A 296 12.53 -3.71 1.29
C ILE A 296 11.36 -3.33 0.38
N SER A 297 11.63 -3.02 -0.89
CA SER A 297 10.56 -2.68 -1.81
C SER A 297 10.27 -3.82 -2.79
N ILE A 298 9.00 -3.93 -3.17
CA ILE A 298 8.50 -4.87 -4.17
C ILE A 298 8.40 -4.11 -5.50
N PRO A 299 9.12 -4.52 -6.55
CA PRO A 299 8.98 -3.91 -7.87
C PRO A 299 7.53 -3.94 -8.35
N CYS A 300 6.99 -2.79 -8.73
CA CYS A 300 5.62 -2.64 -9.18
C CYS A 300 5.54 -1.73 -10.42
N ARG A 301 4.82 -2.17 -11.46
CA ARG A 301 4.45 -1.31 -12.60
C ARG A 301 3.18 -0.55 -12.29
N TYR A 302 3.08 0.65 -12.88
CA TYR A 302 1.84 1.42 -12.90
C TYR A 302 1.34 1.82 -11.50
N VAL A 303 2.26 2.06 -10.56
CA VAL A 303 1.95 2.51 -9.20
C VAL A 303 0.99 3.71 -9.24
N HIS A 304 0.02 3.77 -8.30
CA HIS A 304 -1.06 4.76 -8.23
C HIS A 304 -1.99 4.73 -9.45
N THR A 305 -2.26 3.52 -9.98
CA THR A 305 -3.23 3.31 -11.06
C THR A 305 -4.15 2.12 -10.75
N PRO A 306 -5.28 1.99 -11.47
CA PRO A 306 -6.18 0.83 -11.27
C PRO A 306 -5.59 -0.54 -11.66
N VAL A 307 -4.34 -0.60 -12.15
CA VAL A 307 -3.72 -1.80 -12.72
C VAL A 307 -2.28 -2.02 -12.25
N GLU A 308 -2.00 -1.66 -11.02
CA GLU A 308 -0.69 -1.89 -10.38
C GLU A 308 -0.31 -3.35 -10.50
N THR A 309 0.90 -3.61 -10.97
CA THR A 309 1.30 -4.97 -11.36
C THR A 309 2.60 -5.37 -10.70
N VAL A 310 2.57 -6.50 -9.98
CA VAL A 310 3.75 -7.11 -9.34
C VAL A 310 4.09 -8.47 -9.96
N GLN A 311 5.34 -8.88 -9.85
CA GLN A 311 5.81 -10.21 -10.16
C GLN A 311 5.75 -11.07 -8.90
N ILE A 312 5.14 -12.25 -8.98
CA ILE A 312 4.94 -13.12 -7.81
C ILE A 312 6.27 -13.57 -7.19
N SER A 313 7.27 -13.88 -8.01
CA SER A 313 8.60 -14.27 -7.51
C SER A 313 9.30 -13.17 -6.71
N ASP A 314 9.03 -11.89 -7.00
CA ASP A 314 9.63 -10.76 -6.27
C ASP A 314 8.97 -10.63 -4.88
N VAL A 315 7.65 -10.81 -4.80
CA VAL A 315 6.92 -10.84 -3.52
C VAL A 315 7.39 -12.02 -2.66
N GLU A 316 7.50 -13.22 -3.24
CA GLU A 316 8.04 -14.40 -2.54
C GLU A 316 9.50 -14.20 -2.11
N GLY A 317 10.30 -13.51 -2.95
CA GLY A 317 11.66 -13.11 -2.64
C GLY A 317 11.72 -12.19 -1.42
N ALA A 318 10.84 -11.21 -1.34
CA ALA A 318 10.72 -10.31 -0.19
C ALA A 318 10.41 -11.07 1.12
N VAL A 319 9.50 -12.03 1.09
CA VAL A 319 9.20 -12.89 2.25
C VAL A 319 10.44 -13.67 2.70
N ARG A 320 11.16 -14.31 1.76
CA ARG A 320 12.36 -15.10 2.09
C ARG A 320 13.49 -14.22 2.63
N LEU A 321 13.73 -13.05 2.02
CA LEU A 321 14.70 -12.09 2.50
C LEU A 321 14.36 -11.64 3.93
N LEU A 322 13.10 -11.25 4.16
CA LEU A 322 12.66 -10.75 5.45
C LEU A 322 12.75 -11.81 6.56
N ARG A 323 12.45 -13.09 6.26
CA ARG A 323 12.65 -14.21 7.20
C ARG A 323 14.09 -14.33 7.67
N GLU A 324 15.05 -14.18 6.78
CA GLU A 324 16.48 -14.21 7.14
C GLU A 324 16.94 -12.93 7.84
N PHE A 325 16.31 -11.79 7.54
CA PHE A 325 16.63 -10.54 8.20
C PHE A 325 16.24 -10.52 9.67
N VAL A 326 15.12 -11.13 10.03
CA VAL A 326 14.60 -11.10 11.40
C VAL A 326 15.21 -12.16 12.33
N LYS A 327 16.04 -13.07 11.81
CA LYS A 327 16.86 -13.98 12.60
C LYS A 327 18.01 -13.23 13.25
#